data_a695ec9ba6fc5ad6e52bffa8c50a73c1
#
_entry.id   a695ec9ba6fc5ad6e52bffa8c50a73c1
#
_cell.length_a   1.000
_cell.length_b   1.000
_cell.length_c   1.000
_cell.angle_alpha   90.00
_cell.angle_beta   90.00
_cell.angle_gamma   90.00
#
_symmetry.space_group_name_H-M   'P 1'
#
loop_
_entity.id
_entity.type
_entity.pdbx_description
1 polymer ?
#
loop_
_entity_poly.entity_id
_entity_poly.type
_entity_poly.pdbx_seq_one_letter_code
_entity_poly.pdbx_strand_id
1 'polypeptide(L)'
;MTAAAHTFQIVHDPQVPPTGLRGAVYALGNFDGVHRGHKAVIGEALALACQLGKPCAVLTFEPHPADFLAGKRVVERITPPQAQARALERLSIDGVVVLNFNAEIAKLDAETFVAQVLVKRLGASGIVAGYDYHFGKGRQGTPEALKDIGQRHGLSVHIVAKVAADANCSLDAVHSSAVRKALAEGDMTLAGRLLGHDFFVVGEVIHGQALGRTLGFPTANLELDPSMHVAHGIYAVRLSVDGRTYNGVASYGRRPTVDNGAPLLEVFVFDFSGDLYGKTVEVTFVAWLRPELKFDGLDPLMVQMRQDEAQARAILQVS
;
A
#
# COMPACT_ATOMS: atom_id res chain seq x y z
N MET A 1 -3.99 34.50 8.97
CA MET A 1 -3.23 33.85 7.91
C MET A 1 -3.93 32.51 7.65
N THR A 2 -4.65 32.42 6.54
CA THR A 2 -5.32 31.19 6.10
C THR A 2 -4.22 30.16 5.80
N ALA A 3 -4.22 29.03 6.53
CA ALA A 3 -3.36 27.91 6.21
C ALA A 3 -3.68 27.51 4.77
N ALA A 4 -2.68 27.59 3.87
CA ALA A 4 -2.82 27.06 2.52
C ALA A 4 -3.21 25.59 2.67
N ALA A 5 -4.27 25.19 1.95
CA ALA A 5 -4.70 23.79 1.94
C ALA A 5 -3.51 22.92 1.55
N HIS A 6 -3.11 22.07 2.45
CA HIS A 6 -1.98 21.15 2.27
C HIS A 6 -2.40 20.14 1.20
N THR A 7 -1.90 20.31 -0.03
CA THR A 7 -2.26 19.44 -1.15
C THR A 7 -1.18 18.36 -1.27
N PHE A 8 -1.52 17.13 -0.97
CA PHE A 8 -0.66 15.96 -1.20
C PHE A 8 -0.32 15.83 -2.69
N GLN A 9 0.96 15.68 -3.02
CA GLN A 9 1.45 15.63 -4.40
C GLN A 9 2.05 14.25 -4.71
N ILE A 10 1.75 13.72 -5.90
CA ILE A 10 2.44 12.55 -6.45
C ILE A 10 3.23 13.04 -7.65
N VAL A 11 4.56 12.93 -7.58
CA VAL A 11 5.47 13.44 -8.62
C VAL A 11 6.27 12.28 -9.19
N HIS A 12 6.11 12.06 -10.49
CA HIS A 12 6.80 10.99 -11.20
C HIS A 12 8.06 11.50 -11.87
N ASP A 13 9.17 10.88 -11.57
CA ASP A 13 10.49 11.01 -12.19
C ASP A 13 10.94 12.46 -12.46
N PRO A 14 10.80 13.40 -11.47
CA PRO A 14 11.16 14.81 -11.70
C PRO A 14 12.64 14.93 -12.01
N GLN A 15 13.00 15.80 -12.94
CA GLN A 15 14.40 16.08 -13.31
C GLN A 15 14.99 17.30 -12.57
N VAL A 16 14.14 18.04 -11.89
CA VAL A 16 14.45 19.19 -11.03
C VAL A 16 13.61 19.12 -9.76
N PRO A 17 14.01 19.81 -8.67
CA PRO A 17 13.24 19.81 -7.44
C PRO A 17 11.77 20.21 -7.66
N PRO A 18 10.78 19.37 -7.31
CA PRO A 18 9.37 19.69 -7.49
C PRO A 18 8.98 20.96 -6.71
N THR A 19 8.15 21.81 -7.29
CA THR A 19 7.87 23.16 -6.75
C THR A 19 7.34 23.09 -5.30
N GLY A 20 6.41 22.20 -5.00
CA GLY A 20 5.85 22.02 -3.65
C GLY A 20 6.76 21.26 -2.67
N LEU A 21 7.85 20.64 -3.15
CA LEU A 21 8.74 19.79 -2.37
C LEU A 21 10.18 20.30 -2.35
N ARG A 22 10.41 21.58 -2.67
CA ARG A 22 11.76 22.17 -2.64
C ARG A 22 12.34 22.14 -1.23
N GLY A 23 13.54 21.56 -1.11
CA GLY A 23 14.21 21.42 0.19
C GLY A 23 13.53 20.41 1.10
N ALA A 24 12.73 19.49 0.56
CA ALA A 24 12.02 18.51 1.38
C ALA A 24 12.97 17.61 2.18
N VAL A 25 12.47 17.12 3.29
CA VAL A 25 13.02 15.94 3.97
C VAL A 25 12.37 14.71 3.36
N TYR A 26 13.20 13.78 2.88
CA TYR A 26 12.71 12.57 2.23
C TYR A 26 12.86 11.35 3.14
N ALA A 27 11.77 10.64 3.36
CA ALA A 27 11.80 9.27 3.84
C ALA A 27 12.14 8.32 2.68
N LEU A 28 13.20 7.52 2.80
CA LEU A 28 13.65 6.60 1.74
C LEU A 28 13.17 5.18 1.99
N GLY A 29 12.55 4.56 0.99
CA GLY A 29 12.12 3.16 1.06
C GLY A 29 11.18 2.76 -0.06
N ASN A 30 10.84 1.47 -0.13
CA ASN A 30 9.82 0.99 -1.06
C ASN A 30 8.40 1.22 -0.55
N PHE A 31 8.22 1.35 0.74
CA PHE A 31 6.96 1.63 1.46
C PHE A 31 5.79 0.70 1.07
N ASP A 32 6.09 -0.52 0.62
CA ASP A 32 5.07 -1.50 0.30
C ASP A 32 4.35 -1.96 1.56
N GLY A 33 3.03 -1.73 1.62
CA GLY A 33 2.16 -1.94 2.77
C GLY A 33 2.11 -0.79 3.77
N VAL A 34 2.98 0.20 3.71
CA VAL A 34 3.08 1.33 4.66
C VAL A 34 2.93 0.86 6.12
N HIS A 35 3.60 -0.24 6.45
CA HIS A 35 3.52 -0.91 7.74
C HIS A 35 4.12 -0.06 8.89
N ARG A 36 4.00 -0.50 10.15
CA ARG A 36 4.45 0.25 11.34
C ARG A 36 5.91 0.69 11.27
N GLY A 37 6.81 -0.15 10.73
CA GLY A 37 8.21 0.23 10.50
C GLY A 37 8.34 1.40 9.50
N HIS A 38 7.57 1.38 8.40
CA HIS A 38 7.52 2.49 7.45
C HIS A 38 6.94 3.76 8.09
N LYS A 39 5.89 3.63 8.90
CA LYS A 39 5.30 4.77 9.63
C LYS A 39 6.29 5.41 10.60
N ALA A 40 7.16 4.63 11.23
CA ALA A 40 8.21 5.18 12.10
C ALA A 40 9.23 6.00 11.31
N VAL A 41 9.67 5.50 10.13
CA VAL A 41 10.59 6.25 9.25
C VAL A 41 9.93 7.55 8.76
N ILE A 42 8.67 7.49 8.36
CA ILE A 42 7.92 8.66 7.89
C ILE A 42 7.67 9.65 9.05
N GLY A 43 7.35 9.15 10.24
CA GLY A 43 7.16 9.99 11.45
C GLY A 43 8.42 10.74 11.82
N GLU A 44 9.59 10.11 11.75
CA GLU A 44 10.87 10.78 11.98
C GLU A 44 11.16 11.81 10.87
N ALA A 45 10.80 11.51 9.62
CA ALA A 45 10.95 12.46 8.51
C ALA A 45 10.05 13.70 8.71
N LEU A 46 8.81 13.51 9.18
CA LEU A 46 7.91 14.62 9.55
C LEU A 46 8.50 15.47 10.69
N ALA A 47 9.04 14.83 11.72
CA ALA A 47 9.67 15.54 12.84
C ALA A 47 10.88 16.37 12.39
N LEU A 48 11.75 15.79 11.56
CA LEU A 48 12.92 16.50 11.00
C LEU A 48 12.48 17.63 10.06
N ALA A 49 11.48 17.40 9.22
CA ALA A 49 10.92 18.41 8.33
C ALA A 49 10.36 19.61 9.11
N CYS A 50 9.63 19.35 10.18
CA CYS A 50 9.12 20.38 11.09
C CYS A 50 10.26 21.19 11.72
N GLN A 51 11.33 20.53 12.20
CA GLN A 51 12.50 21.20 12.77
C GLN A 51 13.22 22.11 11.77
N LEU A 52 13.30 21.69 10.52
CA LEU A 52 13.95 22.44 9.44
C LEU A 52 13.04 23.48 8.78
N GLY A 53 11.74 23.50 9.08
CA GLY A 53 10.74 24.33 8.38
C GLY A 53 10.63 23.97 6.91
N LYS A 54 10.69 22.68 6.55
CA LYS A 54 10.69 22.16 5.20
C LYS A 54 9.53 21.19 4.96
N PRO A 55 9.14 20.96 3.68
CA PRO A 55 8.19 19.90 3.35
C PRO A 55 8.72 18.52 3.73
N CYS A 56 7.80 17.57 3.95
CA CYS A 56 8.10 16.15 4.16
C CYS A 56 7.58 15.32 2.98
N ALA A 57 8.41 14.50 2.40
CA ALA A 57 7.99 13.62 1.29
C ALA A 57 8.57 12.22 1.44
N VAL A 58 7.93 11.27 0.77
CA VAL A 58 8.46 9.92 0.57
C VAL A 58 9.18 9.87 -0.77
N LEU A 59 10.31 9.18 -0.83
CA LEU A 59 10.99 8.79 -2.06
C LEU A 59 10.91 7.28 -2.23
N THR A 60 10.28 6.86 -3.32
CA THR A 60 10.13 5.46 -3.71
C THR A 60 10.48 5.23 -5.17
N PHE A 61 10.42 3.98 -5.63
CA PHE A 61 10.82 3.59 -6.98
C PHE A 61 9.74 2.75 -7.67
N GLU A 62 9.57 2.99 -8.98
CA GLU A 62 8.75 2.17 -9.86
C GLU A 62 9.50 1.98 -11.20
N PRO A 63 9.64 0.73 -11.72
CA PRO A 63 9.27 -0.53 -11.10
C PRO A 63 10.04 -0.80 -9.78
N HIS A 64 9.53 -1.76 -9.00
CA HIS A 64 10.22 -2.17 -7.77
C HIS A 64 11.67 -2.61 -8.09
N PRO A 65 12.69 -2.13 -7.36
CA PRO A 65 14.09 -2.42 -7.68
C PRO A 65 14.41 -3.91 -7.84
N ALA A 66 13.80 -4.78 -7.00
CA ALA A 66 14.03 -6.22 -7.10
C ALA A 66 13.43 -6.81 -8.40
N ASP A 67 12.27 -6.31 -8.84
CA ASP A 67 11.63 -6.76 -10.08
C ASP A 67 12.47 -6.36 -11.30
N PHE A 68 12.92 -5.10 -11.31
CA PHE A 68 13.79 -4.59 -12.36
C PHE A 68 15.10 -5.39 -12.48
N LEU A 69 15.78 -5.63 -11.34
CA LEU A 69 17.05 -6.36 -11.31
C LEU A 69 16.89 -7.83 -11.68
N ALA A 70 15.75 -8.44 -11.38
CA ALA A 70 15.41 -9.81 -11.75
C ALA A 70 14.95 -9.94 -13.20
N GLY A 71 14.65 -8.83 -13.90
CA GLY A 71 14.06 -8.82 -15.25
C GLY A 71 12.64 -9.44 -15.31
N LYS A 72 12.02 -9.66 -14.18
CA LYS A 72 10.66 -10.20 -14.02
C LYS A 72 10.07 -9.80 -12.68
N ARG A 73 8.76 -9.89 -12.54
CA ARG A 73 8.11 -9.69 -11.24
C ARG A 73 8.51 -10.79 -10.26
N VAL A 74 9.08 -10.41 -9.12
CA VAL A 74 9.48 -11.29 -8.01
C VAL A 74 8.92 -10.82 -6.67
N VAL A 75 8.37 -9.60 -6.62
CA VAL A 75 7.76 -9.03 -5.42
C VAL A 75 6.25 -9.09 -5.53
N GLU A 76 5.65 -9.82 -4.61
CA GLU A 76 4.21 -9.77 -4.38
C GLU A 76 3.89 -8.48 -3.62
N ARG A 77 3.13 -7.58 -4.23
CA ARG A 77 2.84 -6.27 -3.64
C ARG A 77 1.74 -6.36 -2.59
N ILE A 78 1.97 -5.70 -1.47
CA ILE A 78 0.93 -5.47 -0.45
C ILE A 78 0.05 -4.31 -0.89
N THR A 79 0.68 -3.22 -1.32
CA THR A 79 0.01 -2.02 -1.82
C THR A 79 0.51 -1.68 -3.22
N PRO A 80 -0.25 -1.98 -4.28
CA PRO A 80 -0.02 -1.43 -5.61
C PRO A 80 -0.02 0.11 -5.60
N PRO A 81 0.48 0.79 -6.65
CA PRO A 81 0.76 2.23 -6.61
C PRO A 81 -0.41 3.10 -6.12
N GLN A 82 -1.64 2.83 -6.53
CA GLN A 82 -2.81 3.60 -6.08
C GLN A 82 -3.11 3.41 -4.58
N ALA A 83 -3.06 2.18 -4.10
CA ALA A 83 -3.26 1.89 -2.68
C ALA A 83 -2.11 2.43 -1.82
N GLN A 84 -0.86 2.36 -2.33
CA GLN A 84 0.30 2.94 -1.66
C GLN A 84 0.16 4.46 -1.51
N ALA A 85 -0.19 5.16 -2.59
CA ALA A 85 -0.41 6.60 -2.57
C ALA A 85 -1.50 6.99 -1.56
N ARG A 86 -2.62 6.25 -1.55
CA ARG A 86 -3.72 6.46 -0.59
C ARG A 86 -3.27 6.22 0.86
N ALA A 87 -2.46 5.19 1.12
CA ALA A 87 -1.93 4.92 2.46
C ALA A 87 -0.96 6.02 2.93
N LEU A 88 -0.13 6.54 2.04
CA LEU A 88 0.83 7.60 2.32
C LEU A 88 0.15 8.96 2.53
N GLU A 89 -0.87 9.29 1.72
CA GLU A 89 -1.67 10.52 1.86
C GLU A 89 -2.25 10.66 3.28
N ARG A 90 -2.65 9.56 3.91
CA ARG A 90 -3.19 9.53 5.29
C ARG A 90 -2.16 9.87 6.38
N LEU A 91 -0.88 9.94 6.05
CA LEU A 91 0.19 10.23 7.01
C LEU A 91 0.55 11.72 7.08
N SER A 92 -0.24 12.60 6.46
CA SER A 92 -0.05 14.06 6.49
C SER A 92 1.33 14.52 5.99
N ILE A 93 1.94 13.77 5.07
CA ILE A 93 3.14 14.20 4.34
C ILE A 93 2.75 15.07 3.14
N ASP A 94 3.67 15.90 2.66
CA ASP A 94 3.43 16.82 1.54
C ASP A 94 3.37 16.12 0.18
N GLY A 95 3.98 14.93 0.07
CA GLY A 95 3.89 14.19 -1.17
C GLY A 95 4.77 12.97 -1.26
N VAL A 96 4.73 12.38 -2.45
CA VAL A 96 5.52 11.22 -2.84
C VAL A 96 6.26 11.53 -4.14
N VAL A 97 7.54 11.27 -4.17
CA VAL A 97 8.34 11.23 -5.39
C VAL A 97 8.56 9.77 -5.77
N VAL A 98 8.10 9.41 -6.97
CA VAL A 98 8.28 8.08 -7.55
C VAL A 98 9.34 8.18 -8.63
N LEU A 99 10.54 7.68 -8.38
CA LEU A 99 11.59 7.64 -9.39
C LEU A 99 11.48 6.40 -10.28
N ASN A 100 11.71 6.60 -11.57
CA ASN A 100 11.81 5.48 -12.51
C ASN A 100 13.09 4.69 -12.23
N PHE A 101 12.97 3.47 -11.65
CA PHE A 101 14.11 2.60 -11.41
C PHE A 101 14.54 1.92 -12.72
N ASN A 102 15.60 2.43 -13.29
CA ASN A 102 16.15 2.00 -14.59
C ASN A 102 17.62 1.63 -14.49
N ALA A 103 18.21 1.26 -15.62
CA ALA A 103 19.62 0.86 -15.69
C ALA A 103 20.60 1.98 -15.29
N GLU A 104 20.22 3.25 -15.44
CA GLU A 104 21.06 4.39 -15.05
C GLU A 104 21.10 4.50 -13.53
N ILE A 105 19.94 4.51 -12.86
CA ILE A 105 19.86 4.55 -11.40
C ILE A 105 20.48 3.30 -10.77
N ALA A 106 20.27 2.13 -11.34
CA ALA A 106 20.81 0.86 -10.82
C ALA A 106 22.36 0.79 -10.86
N LYS A 107 23.01 1.59 -11.70
CA LYS A 107 24.48 1.66 -11.83
C LYS A 107 25.13 2.66 -10.89
N LEU A 108 24.38 3.59 -10.30
CA LEU A 108 24.91 4.61 -9.41
C LEU A 108 25.51 3.97 -8.16
N ASP A 109 26.74 4.31 -7.81
CA ASP A 109 27.28 4.02 -6.49
C ASP A 109 26.58 4.90 -5.41
N ALA A 110 26.89 4.64 -4.15
CA ALA A 110 26.24 5.33 -3.04
C ALA A 110 26.50 6.85 -3.05
N GLU A 111 27.74 7.26 -3.32
CA GLU A 111 28.13 8.68 -3.37
C GLU A 111 27.40 9.41 -4.50
N THR A 112 27.43 8.82 -5.70
CA THR A 112 26.78 9.40 -6.88
C THR A 112 25.27 9.48 -6.71
N PHE A 113 24.62 8.47 -6.12
CA PHE A 113 23.19 8.50 -5.83
C PHE A 113 22.83 9.67 -4.90
N VAL A 114 23.55 9.86 -3.81
CA VAL A 114 23.30 10.98 -2.89
C VAL A 114 23.52 12.32 -3.60
N ALA A 115 24.67 12.50 -4.24
CA ALA A 115 25.03 13.78 -4.87
C ALA A 115 24.11 14.15 -6.04
N GLN A 116 23.87 13.21 -6.97
CA GLN A 116 23.16 13.51 -8.21
C GLN A 116 21.64 13.40 -8.05
N VAL A 117 21.15 12.43 -7.28
CA VAL A 117 19.70 12.21 -7.14
C VAL A 117 19.16 13.00 -5.96
N LEU A 118 19.66 12.77 -4.74
CA LEU A 118 19.06 13.40 -3.56
C LEU A 118 19.35 14.90 -3.50
N VAL A 119 20.57 15.31 -3.72
CA VAL A 119 20.98 16.72 -3.62
C VAL A 119 20.63 17.50 -4.87
N LYS A 120 21.21 17.12 -6.03
CA LYS A 120 21.09 17.93 -7.25
C LYS A 120 19.70 17.86 -7.87
N ARG A 121 19.17 16.65 -8.06
CA ARG A 121 17.89 16.43 -8.76
C ARG A 121 16.69 16.75 -7.89
N LEU A 122 16.68 16.33 -6.61
CA LEU A 122 15.54 16.50 -5.71
C LEU A 122 15.70 17.71 -4.77
N GLY A 123 16.90 18.25 -4.60
CA GLY A 123 17.16 19.40 -3.72
C GLY A 123 16.83 19.08 -2.27
N ALA A 124 17.09 17.86 -1.81
CA ALA A 124 16.81 17.44 -0.45
C ALA A 124 17.54 18.31 0.58
N SER A 125 16.92 18.58 1.72
CA SER A 125 17.57 19.17 2.89
C SER A 125 17.82 18.15 3.99
N GLY A 126 17.07 17.05 3.99
CA GLY A 126 17.24 15.97 4.96
C GLY A 126 16.77 14.63 4.41
N ILE A 127 17.27 13.58 4.99
CA ILE A 127 16.99 12.19 4.61
C ILE A 127 16.73 11.39 5.87
N VAL A 128 15.70 10.55 5.82
CA VAL A 128 15.41 9.57 6.86
C VAL A 128 15.27 8.18 6.24
N ALA A 129 15.96 7.21 6.81
CA ALA A 129 15.93 5.83 6.33
C ALA A 129 15.86 4.84 7.50
N GLY A 130 15.41 3.61 7.25
CA GLY A 130 15.44 2.55 8.23
C GLY A 130 16.85 1.98 8.45
N TYR A 131 17.06 1.32 9.58
CA TYR A 131 18.32 0.66 9.96
C TYR A 131 18.82 -0.39 8.96
N ASP A 132 17.94 -0.94 8.13
CA ASP A 132 18.18 -1.98 7.14
C ASP A 132 18.18 -1.45 5.70
N TYR A 133 18.16 -0.12 5.53
CA TYR A 133 18.13 0.51 4.22
C TYR A 133 19.47 0.35 3.50
N HIS A 134 19.45 -0.28 2.34
CA HIS A 134 20.61 -0.44 1.48
C HIS A 134 20.32 0.11 0.08
N PHE A 135 21.27 0.85 -0.47
CA PHE A 135 21.12 1.55 -1.74
C PHE A 135 22.40 1.53 -2.59
N GLY A 136 22.30 2.12 -3.77
CA GLY A 136 23.41 2.16 -4.72
C GLY A 136 23.70 0.81 -5.36
N LYS A 137 24.64 0.80 -6.30
CA LYS A 137 25.03 -0.39 -7.07
C LYS A 137 25.42 -1.55 -6.16
N GLY A 138 24.78 -2.70 -6.38
CA GLY A 138 25.04 -3.90 -5.58
C GLY A 138 24.64 -3.77 -4.11
N ARG A 139 23.81 -2.80 -3.72
CA ARG A 139 23.39 -2.53 -2.33
C ARG A 139 24.55 -2.23 -1.37
N GLN A 140 25.64 -1.64 -1.90
CA GLN A 140 26.85 -1.34 -1.11
C GLN A 140 26.68 -0.12 -0.19
N GLY A 141 25.73 0.76 -0.46
CA GLY A 141 25.37 1.86 0.44
C GLY A 141 24.64 1.33 1.68
N THR A 142 25.23 1.55 2.85
CA THR A 142 24.63 1.21 4.16
C THR A 142 24.03 2.44 4.82
N PRO A 143 23.27 2.31 5.91
CA PRO A 143 22.80 3.45 6.69
C PRO A 143 23.92 4.35 7.19
N GLU A 144 25.06 3.77 7.60
CA GLU A 144 26.24 4.50 8.04
C GLU A 144 26.86 5.29 6.88
N ALA A 145 27.00 4.64 5.71
CA ALA A 145 27.49 5.31 4.50
C ALA A 145 26.56 6.46 4.08
N LEU A 146 25.21 6.28 4.20
CA LEU A 146 24.24 7.33 3.92
C LEU A 146 24.44 8.55 4.83
N LYS A 147 24.73 8.31 6.13
CA LYS A 147 25.00 9.35 7.11
C LYS A 147 26.26 10.13 6.77
N ASP A 148 27.37 9.42 6.51
CA ASP A 148 28.66 10.02 6.21
C ASP A 148 28.64 10.81 4.90
N ILE A 149 28.06 10.22 3.85
CA ILE A 149 27.93 10.88 2.54
C ILE A 149 26.99 12.09 2.66
N GLY A 150 25.82 11.92 3.30
CA GLY A 150 24.85 12.99 3.47
C GLY A 150 25.44 14.18 4.20
N GLN A 151 26.21 13.96 5.27
CA GLN A 151 26.89 15.02 6.02
C GLN A 151 27.88 15.81 5.14
N ARG A 152 28.65 15.12 4.28
CA ARG A 152 29.58 15.79 3.33
C ARG A 152 28.84 16.67 2.31
N HIS A 153 27.59 16.31 1.98
CA HIS A 153 26.74 17.06 1.06
C HIS A 153 25.77 18.02 1.76
N GLY A 154 25.91 18.25 3.07
CA GLY A 154 25.09 19.20 3.84
C GLY A 154 23.67 18.74 4.10
N LEU A 155 23.38 17.44 4.02
CA LEU A 155 22.09 16.84 4.37
C LEU A 155 22.03 16.51 5.87
N SER A 156 20.88 16.75 6.49
CA SER A 156 20.55 16.15 7.77
C SER A 156 20.12 14.69 7.56
N VAL A 157 20.83 13.72 8.14
CA VAL A 157 20.51 12.29 7.92
C VAL A 157 20.18 11.60 9.24
N HIS A 158 18.96 11.05 9.34
CA HIS A 158 18.52 10.27 10.48
C HIS A 158 18.29 8.80 10.07
N ILE A 159 18.75 7.89 10.92
CA ILE A 159 18.50 6.44 10.75
C ILE A 159 17.62 5.96 11.87
N VAL A 160 16.46 5.43 11.49
CA VAL A 160 15.47 4.89 12.43
C VAL A 160 15.84 3.47 12.81
N ALA A 161 15.94 3.21 14.10
CA ALA A 161 16.23 1.90 14.65
C ALA A 161 15.09 0.90 14.38
N LYS A 162 15.35 -0.39 14.56
CA LYS A 162 14.37 -1.46 14.46
C LYS A 162 13.15 -1.17 15.37
N VAL A 163 11.95 -1.17 14.80
CA VAL A 163 10.69 -0.93 15.50
C VAL A 163 10.00 -2.26 15.79
N ALA A 164 9.59 -2.47 17.04
CA ALA A 164 8.77 -3.62 17.41
C ALA A 164 7.39 -3.55 16.75
N ALA A 165 6.83 -4.70 16.41
CA ALA A 165 5.54 -4.77 15.69
C ALA A 165 4.35 -4.34 16.53
N ASP A 166 4.44 -4.41 17.87
CA ASP A 166 3.39 -3.96 18.77
C ASP A 166 3.97 -3.41 20.09
N ALA A 167 3.11 -2.71 20.85
CA ALA A 167 3.47 -2.12 22.13
C ALA A 167 3.91 -3.16 23.19
N ASN A 168 3.53 -4.42 23.02
CA ASN A 168 3.84 -5.52 23.93
C ASN A 168 5.11 -6.29 23.53
N CYS A 169 5.82 -5.87 22.46
CA CYS A 169 7.01 -6.54 21.91
C CYS A 169 6.80 -8.04 21.65
N SER A 170 5.54 -8.46 21.44
CA SER A 170 5.20 -9.88 21.23
C SER A 170 5.50 -10.35 19.81
N LEU A 171 5.75 -9.43 18.90
CA LEU A 171 6.13 -9.70 17.52
C LEU A 171 7.50 -9.07 17.25
N ASP A 172 8.36 -9.81 16.54
CA ASP A 172 9.63 -9.28 16.01
C ASP A 172 9.42 -8.09 15.09
N ALA A 173 10.51 -7.46 14.64
CA ALA A 173 10.43 -6.32 13.73
C ALA A 173 9.48 -6.57 12.57
N VAL A 174 8.69 -5.55 12.25
CA VAL A 174 7.77 -5.60 11.13
C VAL A 174 8.53 -5.55 9.81
N HIS A 175 8.35 -6.57 9.00
CA HIS A 175 8.84 -6.63 7.62
C HIS A 175 7.69 -6.91 6.68
N SER A 176 7.76 -6.38 5.46
CA SER A 176 6.73 -6.62 4.42
C SER A 176 6.52 -8.13 4.15
N SER A 177 7.55 -8.98 4.35
CA SER A 177 7.42 -10.44 4.21
C SER A 177 6.44 -11.06 5.22
N ALA A 178 6.42 -10.58 6.48
CA ALA A 178 5.47 -11.06 7.48
C ALA A 178 4.03 -10.63 7.13
N VAL A 179 3.85 -9.43 6.61
CA VAL A 179 2.53 -8.96 6.13
C VAL A 179 2.06 -9.81 4.96
N ARG A 180 2.92 -10.06 3.95
CA ARG A 180 2.57 -10.92 2.81
C ARG A 180 2.16 -12.32 3.25
N LYS A 181 2.87 -12.90 4.20
CA LYS A 181 2.50 -14.20 4.77
C LYS A 181 1.11 -14.18 5.41
N ALA A 182 0.83 -13.19 6.26
CA ALA A 182 -0.49 -13.05 6.90
C ALA A 182 -1.62 -12.90 5.87
N LEU A 183 -1.41 -12.10 4.81
CA LEU A 183 -2.37 -11.91 3.72
C LEU A 183 -2.60 -13.23 2.93
N ALA A 184 -1.54 -13.96 2.63
CA ALA A 184 -1.60 -15.24 1.92
C ALA A 184 -2.30 -16.34 2.75
N GLU A 185 -2.26 -16.25 4.07
CA GLU A 185 -2.93 -17.16 5.00
C GLU A 185 -4.36 -16.69 5.39
N GLY A 186 -4.79 -15.50 4.94
CA GLY A 186 -6.10 -14.94 5.28
C GLY A 186 -6.18 -14.37 6.71
N ASP A 187 -5.06 -14.26 7.43
CA ASP A 187 -5.03 -13.67 8.77
C ASP A 187 -5.05 -12.13 8.70
N MET A 188 -6.26 -11.59 8.47
CA MET A 188 -6.47 -10.13 8.37
C MET A 188 -6.18 -9.44 9.71
N THR A 189 -6.39 -10.11 10.83
CA THR A 189 -6.09 -9.57 12.17
C THR A 189 -4.59 -9.36 12.35
N LEU A 190 -3.77 -10.37 12.03
CA LEU A 190 -2.31 -10.25 12.08
C LEU A 190 -1.82 -9.23 11.05
N ALA A 191 -2.34 -9.26 9.81
CA ALA A 191 -1.98 -8.30 8.78
C ALA A 191 -2.23 -6.85 9.26
N GLY A 192 -3.41 -6.57 9.83
CA GLY A 192 -3.77 -5.26 10.38
C GLY A 192 -2.85 -4.84 11.54
N ARG A 193 -2.50 -5.75 12.45
CA ARG A 193 -1.54 -5.49 13.54
C ARG A 193 -0.14 -5.12 13.02
N LEU A 194 0.35 -5.83 12.01
CA LEU A 194 1.65 -5.56 11.38
C LEU A 194 1.63 -4.24 10.59
N LEU A 195 0.59 -3.99 9.82
CA LEU A 195 0.39 -2.76 9.05
C LEU A 195 0.16 -1.55 9.96
N GLY A 196 -0.52 -1.74 11.10
CA GLY A 196 -1.03 -0.64 11.93
C GLY A 196 -2.21 0.09 11.29
N HIS A 197 -2.90 -0.55 10.36
CA HIS A 197 -4.18 -0.21 9.74
C HIS A 197 -4.76 -1.46 9.09
N ASP A 198 -6.07 -1.48 8.86
CA ASP A 198 -6.68 -2.58 8.12
C ASP A 198 -6.13 -2.65 6.69
N PHE A 199 -5.95 -3.86 6.18
CA PHE A 199 -5.54 -4.06 4.80
C PHE A 199 -6.65 -3.61 3.84
N PHE A 200 -6.30 -2.88 2.80
CA PHE A 200 -7.25 -2.40 1.80
C PHE A 200 -6.68 -2.43 0.39
N VAL A 201 -7.58 -2.46 -0.58
CA VAL A 201 -7.29 -2.34 -2.00
C VAL A 201 -8.01 -1.14 -2.60
N VAL A 202 -7.50 -0.60 -3.68
CA VAL A 202 -8.14 0.46 -4.45
C VAL A 202 -8.29 -0.01 -5.89
N GLY A 203 -9.45 0.17 -6.48
CA GLY A 203 -9.70 -0.21 -7.86
C GLY A 203 -10.94 0.45 -8.43
N GLU A 204 -11.06 0.40 -9.75
CA GLU A 204 -12.26 0.84 -10.47
C GLU A 204 -13.28 -0.29 -10.52
N VAL A 205 -14.55 0.04 -10.32
CA VAL A 205 -15.65 -0.92 -10.44
C VAL A 205 -15.95 -1.16 -11.90
N ILE A 206 -15.76 -2.39 -12.34
CA ILE A 206 -15.99 -2.85 -13.71
C ILE A 206 -17.31 -3.60 -13.85
N HIS A 207 -17.79 -3.76 -15.09
CA HIS A 207 -18.94 -4.60 -15.39
C HIS A 207 -18.60 -6.07 -15.22
N GLY A 208 -19.41 -6.80 -14.43
CA GLY A 208 -19.34 -8.26 -14.30
C GLY A 208 -20.45 -8.96 -15.08
N GLN A 209 -20.60 -10.28 -14.87
CA GLN A 209 -21.63 -11.09 -15.52
C GLN A 209 -23.06 -10.83 -15.00
N ALA A 210 -23.23 -9.96 -13.99
CA ALA A 210 -24.49 -9.59 -13.35
C ALA A 210 -25.33 -10.76 -12.78
N LEU A 211 -24.73 -11.96 -12.63
CA LEU A 211 -25.43 -13.14 -12.07
C LEU A 211 -25.94 -12.87 -10.65
N GLY A 212 -25.13 -12.20 -9.81
CA GLY A 212 -25.52 -11.83 -8.46
C GLY A 212 -26.80 -10.97 -8.43
N ARG A 213 -27.00 -10.09 -9.42
CA ARG A 213 -28.21 -9.25 -9.49
C ARG A 213 -29.47 -10.08 -9.63
N THR A 214 -29.45 -11.16 -10.43
CA THR A 214 -30.60 -12.07 -10.60
C THR A 214 -30.91 -12.88 -9.36
N LEU A 215 -29.91 -13.08 -8.48
CA LEU A 215 -30.04 -13.81 -7.22
C LEU A 215 -30.35 -12.89 -6.02
N GLY A 216 -30.48 -11.57 -6.24
CA GLY A 216 -30.73 -10.59 -5.16
C GLY A 216 -29.45 -10.11 -4.46
N PHE A 217 -28.28 -10.43 -4.99
CA PHE A 217 -26.96 -10.02 -4.46
C PHE A 217 -26.16 -9.26 -5.52
N PRO A 218 -26.53 -8.02 -5.88
CA PRO A 218 -25.78 -7.24 -6.86
C PRO A 218 -24.36 -6.96 -6.34
N THR A 219 -23.34 -7.32 -7.12
CA THR A 219 -21.93 -7.17 -6.74
C THR A 219 -21.23 -6.09 -7.56
N ALA A 220 -20.37 -5.32 -6.89
CA ALA A 220 -19.33 -4.51 -7.52
C ALA A 220 -18.12 -5.40 -7.81
N ASN A 221 -17.61 -5.36 -9.03
CA ASN A 221 -16.50 -6.19 -9.48
C ASN A 221 -15.24 -5.32 -9.60
N LEU A 222 -14.13 -5.76 -9.02
CA LEU A 222 -12.84 -5.09 -9.11
C LEU A 222 -11.77 -6.08 -9.57
N GLU A 223 -11.01 -5.69 -10.58
CA GLU A 223 -9.75 -6.36 -10.90
C GLU A 223 -8.66 -5.85 -9.97
N LEU A 224 -8.03 -6.76 -9.24
CA LEU A 224 -6.89 -6.42 -8.40
C LEU A 224 -5.59 -6.50 -9.20
N ASP A 225 -4.59 -5.73 -8.77
CA ASP A 225 -3.26 -5.79 -9.38
C ASP A 225 -2.73 -7.24 -9.32
N PRO A 226 -2.30 -7.82 -10.45
CA PRO A 226 -1.85 -9.22 -10.50
C PRO A 226 -0.58 -9.50 -9.70
N SER A 227 0.06 -8.47 -9.12
CA SER A 227 1.17 -8.65 -8.17
C SER A 227 0.71 -8.92 -6.74
N MET A 228 -0.58 -8.77 -6.44
CA MET A 228 -1.10 -9.01 -5.10
C MET A 228 -1.32 -10.50 -4.86
N HIS A 229 -0.99 -10.92 -3.63
CA HIS A 229 -1.22 -12.28 -3.18
C HIS A 229 -2.00 -12.25 -1.86
N VAL A 230 -3.30 -12.45 -1.96
CA VAL A 230 -4.24 -12.51 -0.84
C VAL A 230 -4.93 -13.87 -0.89
N ALA A 231 -5.22 -14.48 0.25
CA ALA A 231 -5.92 -15.76 0.31
C ALA A 231 -7.25 -15.69 -0.45
N HIS A 232 -7.53 -16.70 -1.26
CA HIS A 232 -8.84 -16.79 -1.90
C HIS A 232 -9.90 -17.15 -0.85
N GLY A 233 -11.10 -16.60 -1.00
CA GLY A 233 -12.21 -16.87 -0.08
C GLY A 233 -13.19 -15.74 0.05
N ILE A 234 -14.00 -15.83 1.10
CA ILE A 234 -15.07 -14.88 1.43
C ILE A 234 -14.62 -14.02 2.60
N TYR A 235 -14.89 -12.71 2.51
CA TYR A 235 -14.43 -11.71 3.45
C TYR A 235 -15.56 -10.80 3.93
N ALA A 236 -15.56 -10.44 5.20
CA ALA A 236 -16.26 -9.24 5.68
C ALA A 236 -15.43 -8.01 5.29
N VAL A 237 -16.05 -7.05 4.59
CA VAL A 237 -15.37 -5.89 4.03
C VAL A 237 -16.12 -4.59 4.28
N ARG A 238 -15.41 -3.46 4.18
CA ARG A 238 -15.99 -2.12 4.05
C ARG A 238 -15.63 -1.54 2.70
N LEU A 239 -16.61 -1.03 1.95
CA LEU A 239 -16.41 -0.35 0.69
C LEU A 239 -16.59 1.15 0.89
N SER A 240 -15.57 1.93 0.55
CA SER A 240 -15.59 3.40 0.62
C SER A 240 -15.63 4.00 -0.79
N VAL A 241 -16.60 4.88 -1.03
CA VAL A 241 -16.81 5.61 -2.28
C VAL A 241 -17.40 6.98 -2.00
N ASP A 242 -16.96 8.01 -2.71
CA ASP A 242 -17.48 9.38 -2.60
C ASP A 242 -17.55 9.89 -1.13
N GLY A 243 -16.56 9.54 -0.31
CA GLY A 243 -16.48 9.94 1.12
C GLY A 243 -17.43 9.19 2.05
N ARG A 244 -18.14 8.17 1.58
CA ARG A 244 -19.03 7.32 2.39
C ARG A 244 -18.50 5.90 2.45
N THR A 245 -18.71 5.24 3.58
CA THR A 245 -18.30 3.85 3.79
C THR A 245 -19.53 2.97 4.04
N TYR A 246 -19.57 1.83 3.39
CA TYR A 246 -20.63 0.85 3.45
C TYR A 246 -20.06 -0.50 3.89
N ASN A 247 -20.80 -1.25 4.67
CA ASN A 247 -20.47 -2.63 5.00
C ASN A 247 -20.78 -3.56 3.83
N GLY A 248 -20.07 -4.68 3.74
CA GLY A 248 -20.31 -5.64 2.68
C GLY A 248 -19.68 -7.00 2.96
N VAL A 249 -19.97 -7.95 2.10
CA VAL A 249 -19.29 -9.23 2.00
C VAL A 249 -18.65 -9.35 0.61
N ALA A 250 -17.45 -9.86 0.54
CA ALA A 250 -16.74 -9.99 -0.73
C ALA A 250 -16.26 -11.41 -0.96
N SER A 251 -16.29 -11.84 -2.23
CA SER A 251 -15.59 -13.02 -2.73
C SER A 251 -14.34 -12.58 -3.46
N TYR A 252 -13.19 -13.14 -3.11
CA TYR A 252 -11.96 -12.97 -3.85
C TYR A 252 -11.44 -14.32 -4.33
N GLY A 253 -11.37 -14.50 -5.63
CA GLY A 253 -10.94 -15.76 -6.21
C GLY A 253 -10.91 -15.77 -7.74
N ARG A 254 -10.50 -16.91 -8.29
CA ARG A 254 -10.51 -17.14 -9.75
C ARG A 254 -11.80 -17.81 -10.15
N ARG A 255 -12.34 -17.42 -11.30
CA ARG A 255 -13.49 -18.10 -11.91
C ARG A 255 -12.99 -19.29 -12.76
N PRO A 256 -13.13 -20.55 -12.30
CA PRO A 256 -12.58 -21.71 -13.01
C PRO A 256 -13.24 -22.00 -14.35
N THR A 257 -14.44 -21.44 -14.60
CA THR A 257 -15.33 -21.86 -15.69
C THR A 257 -15.41 -20.89 -16.86
N VAL A 258 -14.86 -19.67 -16.77
CA VAL A 258 -15.10 -18.65 -17.82
C VAL A 258 -13.82 -18.12 -18.46
N ASP A 259 -12.81 -17.92 -17.68
CA ASP A 259 -11.48 -17.61 -18.16
C ASP A 259 -10.46 -18.05 -17.09
N ASN A 260 -9.27 -18.47 -17.50
CA ASN A 260 -8.14 -18.66 -16.61
C ASN A 260 -7.58 -17.30 -16.12
N GLY A 261 -8.49 -16.32 -15.95
CA GLY A 261 -8.22 -14.91 -15.73
C GLY A 261 -7.60 -14.59 -14.39
N ALA A 262 -7.27 -13.32 -14.22
CA ALA A 262 -6.82 -12.76 -12.96
C ALA A 262 -7.90 -12.95 -11.89
N PRO A 263 -7.51 -13.10 -10.58
CA PRO A 263 -8.48 -13.13 -9.51
C PRO A 263 -9.34 -11.88 -9.51
N LEU A 264 -10.65 -12.05 -9.29
CA LEU A 264 -11.63 -10.98 -9.23
C LEU A 264 -12.10 -10.79 -7.79
N LEU A 265 -12.27 -9.54 -7.38
CA LEU A 265 -12.91 -9.18 -6.13
C LEU A 265 -14.35 -8.77 -6.43
N GLU A 266 -15.32 -9.55 -5.94
CA GLU A 266 -16.74 -9.30 -6.09
C GLU A 266 -17.32 -8.89 -4.75
N VAL A 267 -17.77 -7.64 -4.62
CA VAL A 267 -18.25 -7.06 -3.36
C VAL A 267 -19.77 -6.88 -3.42
N PHE A 268 -20.51 -7.59 -2.59
CA PHE A 268 -21.92 -7.30 -2.29
C PHE A 268 -21.96 -6.25 -1.17
N VAL A 269 -22.43 -5.05 -1.52
CA VAL A 269 -22.51 -3.90 -0.60
C VAL A 269 -23.88 -3.90 0.08
N PHE A 270 -23.90 -3.94 1.40
CA PHE A 270 -25.14 -4.00 2.18
C PHE A 270 -25.89 -2.67 2.12
N ASP A 271 -27.20 -2.76 1.98
CA ASP A 271 -28.14 -1.64 2.10
C ASP A 271 -27.77 -0.46 1.15
N PHE A 272 -27.09 -0.76 0.06
CA PHE A 272 -26.68 0.22 -0.96
C PHE A 272 -27.65 0.22 -2.13
N SER A 273 -28.07 1.42 -2.50
CA SER A 273 -28.82 1.67 -3.74
C SER A 273 -28.08 2.76 -4.54
N GLY A 274 -27.64 2.44 -5.73
CA GLY A 274 -26.92 3.39 -6.58
C GLY A 274 -26.10 2.69 -7.65
N ASP A 275 -25.35 3.49 -8.42
CA ASP A 275 -24.43 3.01 -9.44
C ASP A 275 -22.98 3.22 -8.98
N LEU A 276 -22.20 2.15 -9.04
CA LEU A 276 -20.77 2.14 -8.72
C LEU A 276 -19.87 1.98 -9.96
N TYR A 277 -20.42 1.70 -11.12
CA TYR A 277 -19.63 1.45 -12.34
C TYR A 277 -18.75 2.65 -12.71
N GLY A 278 -17.50 2.38 -13.05
CA GLY A 278 -16.50 3.39 -13.39
C GLY A 278 -16.01 4.23 -12.20
N LYS A 279 -16.54 4.01 -10.99
CA LYS A 279 -16.05 4.70 -9.80
C LYS A 279 -14.83 3.98 -9.23
N THR A 280 -13.85 4.77 -8.81
CA THR A 280 -12.74 4.26 -7.98
C THR A 280 -13.23 4.09 -6.55
N VAL A 281 -13.12 2.89 -6.04
CA VAL A 281 -13.52 2.53 -4.67
C VAL A 281 -12.33 1.99 -3.88
N GLU A 282 -12.43 2.10 -2.57
CA GLU A 282 -11.52 1.44 -1.64
C GLU A 282 -12.27 0.33 -0.92
N VAL A 283 -11.71 -0.88 -0.92
CA VAL A 283 -12.27 -2.02 -0.21
C VAL A 283 -11.32 -2.45 0.90
N THR A 284 -11.75 -2.27 2.14
CA THR A 284 -11.02 -2.65 3.35
C THR A 284 -11.43 -4.07 3.76
N PHE A 285 -10.46 -4.96 3.93
CA PHE A 285 -10.66 -6.34 4.37
C PHE A 285 -10.62 -6.41 5.90
N VAL A 286 -11.75 -6.74 6.51
CA VAL A 286 -11.86 -6.76 7.97
C VAL A 286 -11.61 -8.16 8.53
N ALA A 287 -12.22 -9.18 7.94
CA ALA A 287 -12.05 -10.57 8.37
C ALA A 287 -12.22 -11.55 7.21
N TRP A 288 -11.42 -12.59 7.20
CA TRP A 288 -11.63 -13.76 6.34
C TRP A 288 -12.68 -14.68 6.98
N LEU A 289 -13.71 -15.05 6.26
CA LEU A 289 -14.81 -15.86 6.76
C LEU A 289 -14.61 -17.35 6.47
N ARG A 290 -14.23 -17.68 5.25
CA ARG A 290 -14.07 -19.06 4.79
C ARG A 290 -13.39 -19.13 3.41
N PRO A 291 -12.87 -20.32 3.00
CA PRO A 291 -12.44 -20.54 1.63
C PRO A 291 -13.63 -20.56 0.66
N GLU A 292 -13.34 -20.49 -0.64
CA GLU A 292 -14.33 -20.75 -1.69
C GLU A 292 -14.87 -22.17 -1.61
N LEU A 293 -16.16 -22.35 -1.89
CA LEU A 293 -16.84 -23.64 -1.91
C LEU A 293 -17.45 -23.89 -3.29
N LYS A 294 -17.54 -25.17 -3.68
CA LYS A 294 -18.32 -25.58 -4.86
C LYS A 294 -19.70 -25.98 -4.40
N PHE A 295 -20.71 -25.63 -5.21
CA PHE A 295 -22.11 -25.91 -4.92
C PHE A 295 -22.76 -26.70 -6.06
N ASP A 296 -23.57 -27.68 -5.72
CA ASP A 296 -24.34 -28.47 -6.66
C ASP A 296 -25.71 -27.80 -6.92
N GLY A 297 -25.68 -26.58 -7.46
CA GLY A 297 -26.86 -25.82 -7.83
C GLY A 297 -27.00 -24.47 -7.11
N LEU A 298 -28.07 -23.73 -7.48
CA LEU A 298 -28.27 -22.37 -7.00
C LEU A 298 -28.81 -22.30 -5.56
N ASP A 299 -29.67 -23.23 -5.16
CA ASP A 299 -30.28 -23.20 -3.82
C ASP A 299 -29.26 -23.34 -2.70
N PRO A 300 -28.31 -24.31 -2.71
CA PRO A 300 -27.23 -24.37 -1.73
C PRO A 300 -26.33 -23.14 -1.74
N LEU A 301 -26.04 -22.58 -2.93
CA LEU A 301 -25.28 -21.35 -3.05
C LEU A 301 -25.97 -20.18 -2.36
N MET A 302 -27.26 -19.98 -2.61
CA MET A 302 -28.04 -18.90 -1.99
C MET A 302 -28.14 -19.03 -0.46
N VAL A 303 -28.26 -20.24 0.06
CA VAL A 303 -28.26 -20.50 1.49
C VAL A 303 -26.92 -20.06 2.10
N GLN A 304 -25.81 -20.45 1.48
CA GLN A 304 -24.47 -20.07 1.95
C GLN A 304 -24.23 -18.57 1.85
N MET A 305 -24.63 -17.91 0.76
CA MET A 305 -24.50 -16.47 0.60
C MET A 305 -25.23 -15.69 1.72
N ARG A 306 -26.42 -16.14 2.12
CA ARG A 306 -27.14 -15.55 3.26
C ARG A 306 -26.42 -15.76 4.59
N GLN A 307 -25.79 -16.91 4.79
CA GLN A 307 -24.99 -17.18 5.99
C GLN A 307 -23.74 -16.28 6.02
N ASP A 308 -23.05 -16.13 4.90
CA ASP A 308 -21.89 -15.25 4.76
C ASP A 308 -22.28 -13.79 5.03
N GLU A 309 -23.40 -13.32 4.49
CA GLU A 309 -23.93 -11.99 4.77
C GLU A 309 -24.23 -11.80 6.26
N ALA A 310 -24.92 -12.75 6.89
CA ALA A 310 -25.25 -12.67 8.32
C ALA A 310 -23.99 -12.64 9.18
N GLN A 311 -22.99 -13.47 8.87
CA GLN A 311 -21.72 -13.50 9.58
C GLN A 311 -20.94 -12.19 9.38
N ALA A 312 -20.89 -11.66 8.14
CA ALA A 312 -20.21 -10.39 7.86
C ALA A 312 -20.91 -9.22 8.59
N ARG A 313 -22.24 -9.17 8.60
CA ARG A 313 -23.01 -8.14 9.35
C ARG A 313 -22.69 -8.21 10.85
N ALA A 314 -22.62 -9.39 11.44
CA ALA A 314 -22.29 -9.55 12.85
C ALA A 314 -20.87 -9.03 13.18
N ILE A 315 -19.86 -9.33 12.33
CA ILE A 315 -18.49 -8.86 12.51
C ILE A 315 -18.39 -7.33 12.35
N LEU A 316 -19.06 -6.77 11.34
CA LEU A 316 -18.93 -5.35 10.99
C LEU A 316 -19.72 -4.41 11.90
N GLN A 317 -20.72 -4.92 12.65
CA GLN A 317 -21.50 -4.14 13.62
C GLN A 317 -20.82 -4.00 14.99
N VAL A 318 -19.87 -4.89 15.30
CA VAL A 318 -19.15 -4.92 16.61
C VAL A 318 -17.90 -4.05 16.62
N SER A 319 -17.55 -3.39 15.53
CA SER A 319 -16.33 -2.58 15.39
C SER A 319 -16.61 -1.07 15.41
#